data_aed5c227d3c2f528cbebdb12d705a2d6
#
_entry.id   aed5c227d3c2f528cbebdb12d705a2d6
#
_cell.length_a   1.000
_cell.length_b   1.000
_cell.length_c   1.000
_cell.angle_alpha   90.00
_cell.angle_beta   90.00
_cell.angle_gamma   90.00
#
_symmetry.space_group_name_H-M   'P 1'
#
loop_
_entity.id
_entity.type
_entity.pdbx_description
1 polymer ?
#
loop_
_entity_poly.entity_id
_entity_poly.type
_entity_poly.pdbx_seq_one_letter_code
_entity_poly.pdbx_strand_id
1 'polypeptide(L)'
;MKKIAITSLLMTTLLTSIQAQDFKFDEMSYSPEQTVFKLFAPNNAKCTVKVGKKKVKMTKAGDCLWTATVKGDLKGQPYVFNTGHGDTPGVFAKAVGTNGKEAYILDLATTNPVGWESDQRPVVKSPVDLIVYEMHHRDFSIARPDAKYPGKFLALTEPWAIKHLKDLGINAVHILPSYDYGSVDESRLNEPQYNWGYDPVNYNVPEGGYSTDPSKPEVRIREFKQMVQALHKAGIRVILDVVYNHTYNIDNSNFQKTYPDYYYRKTADGAYSNGSGCGNETASEKPMMRRFMMESVKYWINEYHIDGFRFDLMGCHNIETMNQIRQMVNTIDPTIFIYGEGWSAGACALPNEKLGMKANIPQMHGIAAFSDEIRDALRGPFSDDTVSGWLGRLNTSKAGQFTGDQEVESLKFGLVGCIQHPQVDMKKVNYSKEPWAIEPTQMMSYVSCHDDMCLVDRLKASIPRIKEDEIIRLDLLAQTAVFTSQGVPFMLSGEELLRNKKGVHNSFESPDSINQLDWQNKLRYPQVFEYYKNLIQLRKHFPHFRLGSAAEVRDKMCFLNAPSGVVAYSITDTMGNVTNKVVIVVLNPTRKQQTISIPEGHYTIVCASGVIDLNGIDTFTGRQVSVAPQTALIIHD
;
A
#
# COMPACT_ATOMS: atom_id res chain seq x y z
N MET A 1 -80.03 6.16 -17.90
CA MET A 1 -79.04 5.08 -18.04
C MET A 1 -77.68 5.70 -18.37
N LYS A 2 -76.84 5.90 -17.38
CA LYS A 2 -75.50 6.45 -17.55
C LYS A 2 -74.51 5.31 -17.70
N LYS A 3 -73.79 5.25 -18.83
CA LYS A 3 -72.70 4.33 -19.06
C LYS A 3 -71.45 4.87 -18.33
N ILE A 4 -70.96 4.08 -17.40
CA ILE A 4 -69.65 4.31 -16.73
C ILE A 4 -68.60 3.70 -17.63
N ALA A 5 -67.72 4.52 -18.17
CA ALA A 5 -66.54 4.08 -18.89
C ALA A 5 -65.40 3.81 -17.86
N ILE A 6 -64.99 2.57 -17.78
CA ILE A 6 -63.81 2.16 -17.00
C ILE A 6 -62.59 2.40 -17.87
N THR A 7 -61.84 3.45 -17.55
CA THR A 7 -60.54 3.72 -18.19
C THR A 7 -59.48 2.85 -17.50
N SER A 8 -59.08 1.81 -18.17
CA SER A 8 -57.93 0.96 -17.77
C SER A 8 -56.65 1.76 -17.95
N LEU A 9 -56.04 2.18 -16.83
CA LEU A 9 -54.72 2.80 -16.81
C LEU A 9 -53.68 1.70 -17.00
N LEU A 10 -53.21 1.52 -18.24
CA LEU A 10 -52.01 0.71 -18.51
C LEU A 10 -50.81 1.49 -17.97
N MET A 11 -50.31 1.06 -16.84
CA MET A 11 -48.99 1.44 -16.35
C MET A 11 -47.94 0.74 -17.23
N THR A 12 -47.53 1.39 -18.32
CA THR A 12 -46.34 1.03 -19.07
C THR A 12 -45.14 1.43 -18.22
N THR A 13 -44.56 0.54 -17.48
CA THR A 13 -43.22 0.67 -16.94
C THR A 13 -42.27 0.74 -18.12
N LEU A 14 -41.81 1.94 -18.45
CA LEU A 14 -40.64 2.13 -19.32
C LEU A 14 -39.43 1.47 -18.62
N LEU A 15 -39.12 0.25 -19.04
CA LEU A 15 -37.81 -0.35 -18.81
C LEU A 15 -36.80 0.46 -19.63
N THR A 16 -36.18 1.46 -19.01
CA THR A 16 -35.01 2.12 -19.60
C THR A 16 -33.95 1.04 -19.77
N SER A 17 -33.57 0.78 -21.03
CA SER A 17 -32.47 -0.12 -21.35
C SER A 17 -31.19 0.46 -20.76
N ILE A 18 -30.58 -0.23 -19.79
CA ILE A 18 -29.31 0.15 -19.22
C ILE A 18 -28.23 -0.13 -20.28
N GLN A 19 -27.49 0.90 -20.68
CA GLN A 19 -26.33 0.71 -21.54
C GLN A 19 -25.20 0.07 -20.74
N ALA A 20 -24.37 -0.77 -21.37
CA ALA A 20 -23.24 -1.45 -20.71
C ALA A 20 -22.30 -0.45 -20.02
N GLN A 21 -22.05 0.69 -20.66
CA GLN A 21 -21.20 1.75 -20.12
C GLN A 21 -21.74 2.42 -18.84
N ASP A 22 -23.04 2.28 -18.55
CA ASP A 22 -23.69 2.83 -17.34
C ASP A 22 -23.79 1.78 -16.22
N PHE A 23 -23.37 0.54 -16.46
CA PHE A 23 -23.41 -0.52 -15.48
C PHE A 23 -22.41 -0.26 -14.33
N LYS A 24 -22.90 -0.30 -13.08
CA LYS A 24 -22.13 0.02 -11.86
C LYS A 24 -21.75 -1.22 -11.04
N PHE A 25 -21.80 -2.39 -11.64
CA PHE A 25 -21.55 -3.67 -10.94
C PHE A 25 -22.43 -3.88 -9.70
N ASP A 26 -23.65 -3.37 -9.72
CA ASP A 26 -24.69 -3.69 -8.75
C ASP A 26 -25.32 -5.07 -9.05
N GLU A 27 -24.46 -6.11 -9.02
CA GLU A 27 -24.81 -7.47 -9.44
C GLU A 27 -25.91 -8.11 -8.59
N MET A 28 -26.03 -7.70 -7.34
CA MET A 28 -27.10 -8.13 -6.43
C MET A 28 -27.62 -6.93 -5.64
N SER A 29 -28.93 -6.71 -5.69
CA SER A 29 -29.63 -5.70 -4.91
C SER A 29 -30.79 -6.38 -4.15
N TYR A 30 -30.67 -6.37 -2.83
CA TYR A 30 -31.64 -7.01 -1.92
C TYR A 30 -32.67 -6.02 -1.38
N SER A 31 -33.91 -6.48 -1.28
CA SER A 31 -34.94 -5.95 -0.38
C SER A 31 -35.74 -7.13 0.20
N PRO A 32 -36.51 -6.94 1.31
CA PRO A 32 -37.37 -8.01 1.87
C PRO A 32 -38.43 -8.56 0.89
N GLU A 33 -38.83 -7.75 -0.09
CA GLU A 33 -39.84 -8.13 -1.07
C GLU A 33 -39.24 -8.89 -2.24
N GLN A 34 -38.00 -8.59 -2.61
CA GLN A 34 -37.34 -9.19 -3.77
C GLN A 34 -35.84 -8.95 -3.79
N THR A 35 -35.12 -9.81 -4.51
CA THR A 35 -33.72 -9.59 -4.88
C THR A 35 -33.62 -9.46 -6.39
N VAL A 36 -32.95 -8.41 -6.84
CA VAL A 36 -32.65 -8.14 -8.26
C VAL A 36 -31.19 -8.51 -8.53
N PHE A 37 -30.99 -9.34 -9.54
CA PHE A 37 -29.67 -9.73 -10.02
C PHE A 37 -29.41 -9.12 -11.38
N LYS A 38 -28.19 -8.61 -11.58
CA LYS A 38 -27.70 -8.04 -12.85
C LYS A 38 -26.33 -8.63 -13.15
N LEU A 39 -26.04 -8.81 -14.42
CA LEU A 39 -24.73 -9.36 -14.83
C LEU A 39 -24.31 -8.76 -16.17
N PHE A 40 -23.05 -8.35 -16.27
CA PHE A 40 -22.41 -8.00 -17.53
C PHE A 40 -21.76 -9.25 -18.13
N ALA A 41 -22.32 -9.75 -19.22
CA ALA A 41 -21.88 -10.99 -19.88
C ALA A 41 -22.15 -10.94 -21.38
N PRO A 42 -21.54 -11.82 -22.20
CA PRO A 42 -21.70 -11.80 -23.68
C PRO A 42 -23.17 -11.83 -24.10
N ASN A 43 -23.50 -11.12 -25.20
CA ASN A 43 -24.84 -11.11 -25.76
C ASN A 43 -25.39 -12.48 -26.19
N ASN A 44 -24.51 -13.43 -26.54
CA ASN A 44 -24.85 -14.79 -26.92
C ASN A 44 -24.86 -15.77 -25.75
N ALA A 45 -24.59 -15.33 -24.53
CA ALA A 45 -24.60 -16.20 -23.36
C ALA A 45 -26.02 -16.69 -23.01
N LYS A 46 -26.09 -17.76 -22.23
CA LYS A 46 -27.33 -18.26 -21.60
C LYS A 46 -27.20 -18.07 -20.10
N CYS A 47 -27.48 -16.86 -19.64
CA CYS A 47 -27.28 -16.51 -18.25
C CYS A 47 -28.38 -17.07 -17.34
N THR A 48 -27.97 -17.64 -16.22
CA THR A 48 -28.84 -18.04 -15.14
C THR A 48 -28.27 -17.60 -13.80
N VAL A 49 -29.14 -17.38 -12.82
CA VAL A 49 -28.76 -17.27 -11.40
C VAL A 49 -29.43 -18.39 -10.62
N LYS A 50 -28.65 -19.10 -9.81
CA LYS A 50 -29.15 -20.09 -8.86
C LYS A 50 -29.14 -19.45 -7.47
N VAL A 51 -30.29 -19.44 -6.81
CA VAL A 51 -30.46 -18.92 -5.44
C VAL A 51 -30.92 -20.08 -4.56
N GLY A 52 -30.09 -20.48 -3.62
CA GLY A 52 -30.29 -21.73 -2.88
C GLY A 52 -30.43 -22.92 -3.83
N LYS A 53 -31.61 -23.56 -3.83
CA LYS A 53 -31.93 -24.67 -4.74
C LYS A 53 -32.64 -24.25 -6.03
N LYS A 54 -33.05 -22.98 -6.15
CA LYS A 54 -33.85 -22.47 -7.28
C LYS A 54 -32.98 -21.89 -8.38
N LYS A 55 -33.07 -22.44 -9.59
CA LYS A 55 -32.38 -21.88 -10.78
C LYS A 55 -33.37 -20.98 -11.54
N VAL A 56 -32.94 -19.75 -11.85
CA VAL A 56 -33.72 -18.73 -12.53
C VAL A 56 -33.00 -18.33 -13.81
N LYS A 57 -33.72 -18.33 -14.94
CA LYS A 57 -33.18 -17.82 -16.21
C LYS A 57 -33.16 -16.30 -16.16
N MET A 58 -32.02 -15.72 -16.55
CA MET A 58 -31.92 -14.28 -16.72
C MET A 58 -32.38 -13.84 -18.10
N THR A 59 -32.86 -12.61 -18.21
CA THR A 59 -33.29 -11.98 -19.45
C THR A 59 -32.38 -10.81 -19.80
N LYS A 60 -32.24 -10.51 -21.10
CA LYS A 60 -31.47 -9.35 -21.55
C LYS A 60 -32.13 -8.06 -21.11
N ALA A 61 -31.33 -7.10 -20.63
CA ALA A 61 -31.74 -5.76 -20.23
C ALA A 61 -31.05 -4.65 -21.06
N GLY A 62 -30.21 -5.02 -22.00
CA GLY A 62 -29.43 -4.16 -22.88
C GLY A 62 -28.29 -4.95 -23.52
N ASP A 63 -27.37 -4.25 -24.17
CA ASP A 63 -26.19 -4.86 -24.78
C ASP A 63 -25.27 -5.45 -23.71
N CYS A 64 -25.05 -6.76 -23.77
CA CYS A 64 -24.27 -7.52 -22.79
C CYS A 64 -24.78 -7.47 -21.33
N LEU A 65 -25.99 -6.93 -21.08
CA LEU A 65 -26.59 -6.86 -19.75
C LEU A 65 -27.71 -7.89 -19.57
N TRP A 66 -27.71 -8.54 -18.42
CA TRP A 66 -28.67 -9.57 -18.05
C TRP A 66 -29.27 -9.26 -16.69
N THR A 67 -30.56 -9.54 -16.52
CA THR A 67 -31.26 -9.30 -15.25
C THR A 67 -32.18 -10.45 -14.90
N ALA A 68 -32.38 -10.64 -13.59
CA ALA A 68 -33.43 -11.52 -13.04
C ALA A 68 -33.92 -10.90 -11.73
N THR A 69 -35.21 -11.06 -11.45
CA THR A 69 -35.83 -10.69 -10.17
C THR A 69 -36.41 -11.93 -9.51
N VAL A 70 -36.07 -12.14 -8.26
CA VAL A 70 -36.62 -13.26 -7.44
C VAL A 70 -37.36 -12.65 -6.28
N LYS A 71 -38.68 -12.96 -6.18
CA LYS A 71 -39.56 -12.44 -5.14
C LYS A 71 -39.36 -13.17 -3.82
N GLY A 72 -39.62 -12.45 -2.73
CA GLY A 72 -39.55 -12.92 -1.34
C GLY A 72 -38.30 -12.48 -0.64
N ASP A 73 -38.27 -12.65 0.68
CA ASP A 73 -37.10 -12.40 1.51
C ASP A 73 -36.08 -13.51 1.35
N LEU A 74 -34.98 -13.21 0.69
CA LEU A 74 -33.91 -14.16 0.38
C LEU A 74 -32.63 -13.89 1.19
N LYS A 75 -32.68 -13.06 2.20
CA LYS A 75 -31.54 -12.76 3.06
C LYS A 75 -30.89 -14.04 3.60
N GLY A 76 -29.58 -14.13 3.49
CA GLY A 76 -28.77 -15.26 3.94
C GLY A 76 -28.75 -16.45 2.96
N GLN A 77 -29.45 -16.37 1.81
CA GLN A 77 -29.37 -17.43 0.81
C GLN A 77 -28.11 -17.31 -0.04
N PRO A 78 -27.41 -18.44 -0.33
CA PRO A 78 -26.31 -18.43 -1.28
C PRO A 78 -26.84 -18.26 -2.72
N TYR A 79 -26.03 -17.64 -3.57
CA TYR A 79 -26.31 -17.57 -5.00
C TYR A 79 -25.04 -17.70 -5.85
N VAL A 80 -25.22 -18.17 -7.10
CA VAL A 80 -24.20 -18.17 -8.14
C VAL A 80 -24.83 -17.84 -9.48
N PHE A 81 -24.07 -17.15 -10.32
CA PHE A 81 -24.37 -16.97 -11.73
C PHE A 81 -23.75 -18.10 -12.56
N ASN A 82 -24.32 -18.33 -13.75
CA ASN A 82 -23.74 -19.24 -14.74
C ASN A 82 -24.04 -18.72 -16.15
N THR A 83 -22.99 -18.47 -16.92
CA THR A 83 -23.05 -17.99 -18.31
C THR A 83 -22.78 -19.11 -19.34
N GLY A 84 -22.61 -20.35 -18.85
CA GLY A 84 -22.17 -21.49 -19.66
C GLY A 84 -20.70 -21.89 -19.41
N HIS A 85 -19.96 -21.10 -18.60
CA HIS A 85 -18.54 -21.30 -18.31
C HIS A 85 -18.25 -21.71 -16.86
N GLY A 86 -19.26 -22.28 -16.18
CA GLY A 86 -19.18 -22.67 -14.77
C GLY A 86 -19.88 -21.70 -13.83
N ASP A 87 -20.08 -22.16 -12.59
CA ASP A 87 -20.69 -21.36 -11.54
C ASP A 87 -19.70 -20.33 -11.01
N THR A 88 -20.17 -19.09 -10.75
CA THR A 88 -19.38 -17.96 -10.24
C THR A 88 -20.24 -17.10 -9.30
N PRO A 89 -19.67 -16.56 -8.21
CA PRO A 89 -20.35 -15.57 -7.36
C PRO A 89 -20.62 -14.23 -8.08
N GLY A 90 -20.13 -14.08 -9.30
CA GLY A 90 -20.06 -12.82 -10.04
C GLY A 90 -18.69 -12.16 -9.92
N VAL A 91 -18.46 -11.10 -10.68
CA VAL A 91 -17.18 -10.38 -10.62
C VAL A 91 -17.15 -9.35 -9.48
N PHE A 92 -18.32 -8.96 -8.97
CA PHE A 92 -18.48 -7.96 -7.93
C PHE A 92 -19.23 -8.48 -6.69
N ALA A 93 -19.00 -9.74 -6.33
CA ALA A 93 -19.54 -10.29 -5.09
C ALA A 93 -19.08 -9.43 -3.89
N LYS A 94 -20.01 -9.13 -2.98
CA LYS A 94 -19.77 -8.32 -1.77
C LYS A 94 -19.78 -9.14 -0.48
N ALA A 95 -20.25 -10.39 -0.57
CA ALA A 95 -20.30 -11.34 0.52
C ALA A 95 -20.16 -12.74 -0.06
N VAL A 96 -19.20 -13.51 0.41
CA VAL A 96 -18.97 -14.90 -0.02
C VAL A 96 -18.84 -15.82 1.18
N GLY A 97 -19.16 -17.09 0.98
CA GLY A 97 -18.89 -18.14 1.95
C GLY A 97 -17.44 -18.65 1.87
N THR A 98 -17.21 -19.78 2.54
CA THR A 98 -15.90 -20.43 2.62
C THR A 98 -15.26 -20.62 1.24
N ASN A 99 -13.99 -20.21 1.12
CA ASN A 99 -13.20 -20.29 -0.12
C ASN A 99 -13.80 -19.50 -1.31
N GLY A 100 -14.64 -18.52 -1.08
CA GLY A 100 -15.11 -17.59 -2.09
C GLY A 100 -15.96 -18.17 -3.23
N LYS A 101 -16.49 -19.41 -3.10
CA LYS A 101 -17.14 -20.13 -4.22
C LYS A 101 -18.58 -19.71 -4.49
N GLU A 102 -19.29 -19.27 -3.48
CA GLU A 102 -20.69 -18.83 -3.57
C GLU A 102 -20.83 -17.46 -2.92
N ALA A 103 -21.57 -16.56 -3.58
CA ALA A 103 -21.96 -15.30 -2.97
C ALA A 103 -23.23 -15.48 -2.11
N TYR A 104 -23.45 -14.53 -1.21
CA TYR A 104 -24.58 -14.53 -0.29
C TYR A 104 -25.41 -13.26 -0.40
N ILE A 105 -26.71 -13.37 -0.31
CA ILE A 105 -27.63 -12.24 -0.27
C ILE A 105 -27.60 -11.66 1.14
N LEU A 106 -26.97 -10.51 1.30
CA LEU A 106 -26.88 -9.81 2.58
C LEU A 106 -27.35 -8.36 2.45
N ASP A 107 -27.92 -7.87 3.54
CA ASP A 107 -28.03 -6.44 3.80
C ASP A 107 -26.77 -6.00 4.55
N LEU A 108 -25.86 -5.31 3.87
CA LEU A 108 -24.56 -4.92 4.40
C LEU A 108 -24.67 -3.98 5.61
N ALA A 109 -25.76 -3.21 5.74
CA ALA A 109 -25.98 -2.35 6.89
C ALA A 109 -26.06 -3.15 8.20
N THR A 110 -26.51 -4.42 8.13
CA THR A 110 -26.57 -5.31 9.31
C THR A 110 -25.19 -5.79 9.79
N THR A 111 -24.15 -5.53 9.03
CA THR A 111 -22.76 -5.86 9.38
C THR A 111 -22.03 -4.70 10.05
N ASN A 112 -22.65 -3.51 10.12
CA ASN A 112 -22.04 -2.33 10.71
C ASN A 112 -21.83 -2.52 12.23
N PRO A 113 -20.61 -2.26 12.75
CA PRO A 113 -20.41 -2.20 14.19
C PRO A 113 -21.12 -0.98 14.80
N VAL A 114 -21.33 -1.01 16.09
CA VAL A 114 -21.97 0.10 16.81
C VAL A 114 -21.19 1.40 16.58
N GLY A 115 -21.88 2.44 16.13
CA GLY A 115 -21.32 3.75 15.85
C GLY A 115 -20.58 3.86 14.50
N TRP A 116 -20.78 2.91 13.59
CA TRP A 116 -20.17 2.93 12.26
C TRP A 116 -20.54 4.17 11.44
N GLU A 117 -21.80 4.60 11.52
CA GLU A 117 -22.32 5.78 10.79
C GLU A 117 -21.68 7.10 11.27
N SER A 118 -21.08 7.11 12.44
CA SER A 118 -20.36 8.26 13.02
C SER A 118 -18.84 8.12 12.95
N ASP A 119 -18.34 7.05 12.33
CA ASP A 119 -16.92 6.83 12.14
C ASP A 119 -16.31 7.95 11.29
N GLN A 120 -15.19 8.50 11.73
CA GLN A 120 -14.53 9.65 11.12
C GLN A 120 -13.13 9.27 10.66
N ARG A 121 -12.84 9.53 9.40
CA ARG A 121 -11.49 9.42 8.84
C ARG A 121 -10.53 10.36 9.56
N PRO A 122 -9.38 9.88 10.07
CA PRO A 122 -8.38 10.75 10.70
C PRO A 122 -7.89 11.84 9.74
N VAL A 123 -7.78 13.08 10.25
CA VAL A 123 -7.39 14.23 9.42
C VAL A 123 -5.90 14.21 9.13
N VAL A 124 -5.54 14.36 7.86
CA VAL A 124 -4.16 14.54 7.37
C VAL A 124 -4.16 15.73 6.42
N LYS A 125 -3.27 16.69 6.61
CA LYS A 125 -3.23 17.93 5.81
C LYS A 125 -2.52 17.74 4.48
N SER A 126 -1.45 16.94 4.47
CA SER A 126 -0.64 16.67 3.29
C SER A 126 -0.17 15.21 3.31
N PRO A 127 0.02 14.56 2.17
CA PRO A 127 0.60 13.21 2.13
C PRO A 127 1.94 13.08 2.87
N VAL A 128 2.78 14.09 2.89
CA VAL A 128 4.08 14.07 3.61
C VAL A 128 3.94 14.08 5.14
N ASP A 129 2.73 14.30 5.67
CA ASP A 129 2.40 14.15 7.10
C ASP A 129 2.08 12.70 7.48
N LEU A 130 1.90 11.82 6.50
CA LEU A 130 1.70 10.40 6.74
C LEU A 130 3.00 9.74 7.24
N ILE A 131 2.84 8.82 8.17
CA ILE A 131 3.86 7.86 8.62
C ILE A 131 3.25 6.49 8.34
N VAL A 132 3.64 5.90 7.20
CA VAL A 132 3.04 4.67 6.69
C VAL A 132 3.76 3.46 7.26
N TYR A 133 3.00 2.56 7.89
CA TYR A 133 3.46 1.33 8.49
C TYR A 133 2.85 0.13 7.75
N GLU A 134 3.65 -0.55 6.94
CA GLU A 134 3.21 -1.73 6.19
C GLU A 134 3.11 -2.93 7.10
N MET A 135 2.00 -3.66 7.03
CA MET A 135 1.82 -4.84 7.87
C MET A 135 0.98 -5.93 7.20
N HIS A 136 1.29 -7.17 7.59
CA HIS A 136 0.47 -8.34 7.33
C HIS A 136 -0.20 -8.77 8.64
N HIS A 137 -1.49 -9.09 8.63
CA HIS A 137 -2.27 -9.40 9.84
C HIS A 137 -1.67 -10.52 10.65
N ARG A 138 -1.19 -11.57 9.96
CA ARG A 138 -0.62 -12.74 10.60
C ARG A 138 0.77 -12.46 11.14
N ASP A 139 1.65 -11.84 10.36
CA ASP A 139 3.02 -11.48 10.79
C ASP A 139 3.01 -10.67 12.08
N PHE A 140 2.13 -9.65 12.12
CA PHE A 140 2.05 -8.71 13.22
C PHE A 140 1.61 -9.35 14.53
N SER A 141 0.67 -10.30 14.49
CA SER A 141 -0.03 -10.73 15.70
C SER A 141 0.13 -12.20 16.07
N ILE A 142 0.54 -13.10 15.14
CA ILE A 142 0.52 -14.54 15.35
C ILE A 142 1.45 -14.99 16.49
N ALA A 143 2.60 -14.35 16.65
CA ALA A 143 3.58 -14.67 17.69
C ALA A 143 3.41 -13.80 18.96
N ARG A 144 2.38 -12.98 19.03
CA ARG A 144 2.13 -12.15 20.21
C ARG A 144 1.50 -12.97 21.35
N PRO A 145 2.20 -13.14 22.49
CA PRO A 145 1.77 -14.11 23.52
C PRO A 145 0.43 -13.79 24.20
N ASP A 146 0.08 -12.51 24.27
CA ASP A 146 -1.15 -11.99 24.91
C ASP A 146 -2.23 -11.59 23.89
N ALA A 147 -2.06 -11.91 22.60
CA ALA A 147 -3.08 -11.67 21.60
C ALA A 147 -4.26 -12.63 21.79
N LYS A 148 -5.47 -12.07 21.86
CA LYS A 148 -6.72 -12.84 21.90
C LYS A 148 -7.11 -13.36 20.52
N TYR A 149 -6.77 -12.60 19.49
CA TYR A 149 -7.13 -12.89 18.09
C TYR A 149 -5.90 -12.95 17.19
N PRO A 150 -4.92 -13.85 17.45
CA PRO A 150 -3.68 -13.90 16.68
C PRO A 150 -3.94 -14.21 15.20
N GLY A 151 -3.34 -13.43 14.31
CA GLY A 151 -3.48 -13.58 12.87
C GLY A 151 -4.83 -13.13 12.29
N LYS A 152 -5.67 -12.43 13.04
CA LYS A 152 -7.03 -12.02 12.64
C LYS A 152 -7.18 -10.50 12.56
N PHE A 153 -8.20 -10.02 11.82
CA PHE A 153 -8.55 -8.59 11.78
C PHE A 153 -8.71 -8.00 13.18
N LEU A 154 -9.36 -8.73 14.07
CA LEU A 154 -9.63 -8.28 15.43
C LEU A 154 -8.37 -8.07 16.28
N ALA A 155 -7.21 -8.62 15.91
CA ALA A 155 -5.95 -8.35 16.61
C ALA A 155 -5.62 -6.84 16.64
N LEU A 156 -5.98 -6.11 15.58
CA LEU A 156 -5.78 -4.67 15.47
C LEU A 156 -6.80 -3.83 16.25
N THR A 157 -7.79 -4.47 16.90
CA THR A 157 -8.72 -3.81 17.85
C THR A 157 -8.23 -3.93 19.29
N GLU A 158 -7.22 -4.75 19.54
CA GLU A 158 -6.74 -5.04 20.88
C GLU A 158 -5.89 -3.89 21.44
N PRO A 159 -5.99 -3.61 22.76
CA PRO A 159 -5.28 -2.49 23.37
C PRO A 159 -3.76 -2.51 23.17
N TRP A 160 -3.13 -3.69 23.15
CA TRP A 160 -1.69 -3.82 22.95
C TRP A 160 -1.25 -3.37 21.56
N ALA A 161 -2.03 -3.71 20.53
CA ALA A 161 -1.76 -3.35 19.13
C ALA A 161 -1.92 -1.84 18.92
N ILE A 162 -3.05 -1.30 19.35
CA ILE A 162 -3.31 0.14 19.29
C ILE A 162 -2.25 0.92 20.08
N LYS A 163 -1.89 0.45 21.28
CA LYS A 163 -0.84 1.09 22.08
C LYS A 163 0.51 1.08 21.37
N HIS A 164 0.91 -0.04 20.77
CA HIS A 164 2.18 -0.15 20.06
C HIS A 164 2.27 0.85 18.90
N LEU A 165 1.25 0.90 18.03
CA LEU A 165 1.19 1.83 16.90
C LEU A 165 1.18 3.31 17.35
N LYS A 166 0.43 3.63 18.40
CA LYS A 166 0.40 4.99 18.95
C LYS A 166 1.70 5.40 19.62
N ASP A 167 2.31 4.50 20.42
CA ASP A 167 3.59 4.76 21.08
C ASP A 167 4.69 5.01 20.04
N LEU A 168 4.70 4.26 18.96
CA LEU A 168 5.62 4.45 17.84
C LEU A 168 5.37 5.78 17.11
N GLY A 169 4.12 6.23 17.07
CA GLY A 169 3.74 7.47 16.41
C GLY A 169 3.18 7.30 15.00
N ILE A 170 2.78 6.08 14.62
CA ILE A 170 2.16 5.75 13.33
C ILE A 170 0.82 6.47 13.19
N ASN A 171 0.51 6.96 12.00
CA ASN A 171 -0.78 7.56 11.67
C ASN A 171 -1.44 6.98 10.39
N ALA A 172 -0.79 6.01 9.75
CA ALA A 172 -1.37 5.23 8.66
C ALA A 172 -0.81 3.80 8.67
N VAL A 173 -1.68 2.79 8.62
CA VAL A 173 -1.30 1.40 8.38
C VAL A 173 -1.63 1.05 6.93
N HIS A 174 -0.66 0.50 6.23
CA HIS A 174 -0.84 -0.16 4.94
C HIS A 174 -0.96 -1.66 5.21
N ILE A 175 -2.16 -2.20 5.07
CA ILE A 175 -2.41 -3.63 5.25
C ILE A 175 -2.22 -4.36 3.92
N LEU A 176 -1.42 -5.43 3.92
CA LEU A 176 -1.24 -6.32 2.77
C LEU A 176 -2.61 -6.84 2.29
N PRO A 177 -2.70 -7.46 1.10
CA PRO A 177 -4.00 -7.83 0.53
C PRO A 177 -4.90 -8.50 1.55
N SER A 178 -6.05 -7.90 1.79
CA SER A 178 -7.00 -8.27 2.86
C SER A 178 -8.38 -8.60 2.33
N TYR A 179 -8.51 -8.74 0.99
CA TYR A 179 -9.69 -9.31 0.34
C TYR A 179 -9.43 -10.78 -0.03
N ASP A 180 -10.51 -11.49 -0.37
CA ASP A 180 -10.56 -12.93 -0.60
C ASP A 180 -9.57 -13.39 -1.68
N TYR A 181 -8.61 -14.24 -1.30
CA TYR A 181 -7.56 -14.78 -2.15
C TYR A 181 -7.51 -16.31 -2.10
N GLY A 182 -6.78 -16.94 -3.05
CA GLY A 182 -6.94 -18.37 -3.35
C GLY A 182 -6.02 -19.33 -2.62
N SER A 183 -4.88 -18.85 -2.07
CA SER A 183 -3.82 -19.73 -1.55
C SER A 183 -4.10 -20.31 -0.17
N VAL A 184 -5.09 -19.80 0.57
CA VAL A 184 -5.46 -20.30 1.91
C VAL A 184 -6.78 -21.01 1.82
N ASP A 185 -6.83 -22.26 2.27
CA ASP A 185 -8.08 -23.03 2.39
C ASP A 185 -8.78 -22.68 3.70
N GLU A 186 -9.78 -21.83 3.62
CA GLU A 186 -10.57 -21.36 4.77
C GLU A 186 -11.28 -22.48 5.54
N SER A 187 -11.47 -23.64 4.92
CA SER A 187 -12.06 -24.81 5.60
C SER A 187 -11.09 -25.55 6.52
N ARG A 188 -9.80 -25.23 6.45
CA ARG A 188 -8.71 -25.87 7.18
C ARG A 188 -7.80 -24.91 7.94
N LEU A 189 -8.36 -23.83 8.49
CA LEU A 189 -7.60 -22.79 9.20
C LEU A 189 -6.91 -23.28 10.50
N ASN A 190 -7.19 -24.48 10.94
CA ASN A 190 -6.49 -25.16 12.02
C ASN A 190 -5.15 -25.80 11.58
N GLU A 191 -4.88 -25.86 10.28
CA GLU A 191 -3.63 -26.31 9.71
C GLU A 191 -2.72 -25.10 9.43
N PRO A 192 -1.37 -25.27 9.50
CA PRO A 192 -0.44 -24.21 9.13
C PRO A 192 -0.61 -23.81 7.66
N GLN A 193 -1.00 -22.59 7.40
CA GLN A 193 -1.15 -22.01 6.08
C GLN A 193 -0.72 -20.56 6.14
N TYR A 194 0.06 -20.12 5.18
CA TYR A 194 0.55 -18.76 5.08
C TYR A 194 0.63 -18.32 3.62
N ASN A 195 0.16 -17.15 3.34
CA ASN A 195 0.42 -16.45 2.09
C ASN A 195 0.27 -14.94 2.31
N TRP A 196 0.97 -14.10 1.52
CA TRP A 196 0.79 -12.65 1.56
C TRP A 196 -0.57 -12.20 1.01
N GLY A 197 -1.21 -13.01 0.15
CA GLY A 197 -2.53 -12.73 -0.41
C GLY A 197 -2.53 -12.05 -1.78
N TYR A 198 -1.41 -12.05 -2.51
CA TYR A 198 -1.33 -11.49 -3.88
C TYR A 198 -1.85 -12.45 -4.96
N ASP A 199 -2.89 -13.20 -4.65
CA ASP A 199 -3.56 -14.16 -5.54
C ASP A 199 -5.09 -13.99 -5.48
N PRO A 200 -5.61 -12.83 -5.96
CA PRO A 200 -6.99 -12.41 -5.75
C PRO A 200 -8.04 -13.30 -6.43
N VAL A 201 -9.13 -13.57 -5.71
CA VAL A 201 -10.30 -14.30 -6.19
C VAL A 201 -11.55 -13.42 -6.18
N ASN A 202 -11.91 -12.81 -5.03
CA ASN A 202 -13.04 -11.91 -4.90
C ASN A 202 -12.58 -10.55 -4.35
N TYR A 203 -12.43 -9.56 -5.22
CA TYR A 203 -11.81 -8.26 -4.92
C TYR A 203 -12.58 -7.37 -3.93
N ASN A 204 -13.86 -7.66 -3.66
CA ASN A 204 -14.73 -6.78 -2.88
C ASN A 204 -15.27 -7.46 -1.61
N VAL A 205 -14.58 -8.49 -1.14
CA VAL A 205 -14.93 -9.25 0.06
C VAL A 205 -13.69 -9.37 0.95
N PRO A 206 -13.77 -9.06 2.25
CA PRO A 206 -12.66 -9.31 3.18
C PRO A 206 -12.27 -10.78 3.24
N GLU A 207 -10.97 -11.05 3.40
CA GLU A 207 -10.39 -12.41 3.47
C GLU A 207 -10.92 -13.19 4.67
N GLY A 208 -11.39 -14.41 4.43
CA GLY A 208 -11.93 -15.26 5.49
C GLY A 208 -10.88 -15.85 6.42
N GLY A 209 -9.67 -16.06 5.94
CA GLY A 209 -8.54 -16.51 6.75
C GLY A 209 -8.20 -15.56 7.91
N TYR A 210 -8.52 -14.28 7.77
CA TYR A 210 -8.36 -13.27 8.83
C TYR A 210 -9.62 -13.05 9.68
N SER A 211 -10.72 -13.74 9.38
CA SER A 211 -11.96 -13.73 10.16
C SER A 211 -11.95 -14.82 11.24
N THR A 212 -12.75 -14.62 12.28
CA THR A 212 -12.95 -15.65 13.33
C THR A 212 -13.88 -16.77 12.88
N ASP A 213 -14.74 -16.51 11.88
CA ASP A 213 -15.64 -17.51 11.29
C ASP A 213 -15.80 -17.28 9.78
N PRO A 214 -14.97 -17.89 8.92
CA PRO A 214 -15.04 -17.71 7.47
C PRO A 214 -16.31 -18.30 6.85
N SER A 215 -17.01 -19.20 7.54
CA SER A 215 -18.23 -19.82 7.05
C SER A 215 -19.44 -18.86 7.06
N LYS A 216 -19.33 -17.76 7.82
CA LYS A 216 -20.36 -16.73 7.93
C LYS A 216 -19.93 -15.44 7.26
N PRO A 217 -20.43 -15.12 6.06
CA PRO A 217 -20.03 -13.95 5.29
C PRO A 217 -20.12 -12.63 6.07
N GLU A 218 -21.12 -12.45 6.92
CA GLU A 218 -21.32 -11.26 7.73
C GLU A 218 -20.25 -11.07 8.82
N VAL A 219 -19.58 -12.15 9.25
CA VAL A 219 -18.55 -12.08 10.30
C VAL A 219 -17.30 -11.41 9.75
N ARG A 220 -16.77 -11.88 8.58
CA ARG A 220 -15.57 -11.27 7.98
C ARG A 220 -15.77 -9.80 7.65
N ILE A 221 -16.96 -9.41 7.18
CA ILE A 221 -17.32 -8.03 6.86
C ILE A 221 -17.34 -7.17 8.13
N ARG A 222 -18.02 -7.64 9.17
CA ARG A 222 -18.12 -6.92 10.45
C ARG A 222 -16.77 -6.75 11.13
N GLU A 223 -15.95 -7.80 11.17
CA GLU A 223 -14.64 -7.76 11.83
C GLU A 223 -13.67 -6.83 11.11
N PHE A 224 -13.70 -6.78 9.77
CA PHE A 224 -12.93 -5.81 9.02
C PHE A 224 -13.36 -4.36 9.34
N LYS A 225 -14.68 -4.09 9.39
CA LYS A 225 -15.21 -2.77 9.80
C LYS A 225 -14.81 -2.42 11.23
N GLN A 226 -14.84 -3.37 12.17
CA GLN A 226 -14.40 -3.17 13.55
C GLN A 226 -12.91 -2.79 13.63
N MET A 227 -12.06 -3.42 12.83
CA MET A 227 -10.65 -3.10 12.72
C MET A 227 -10.46 -1.66 12.23
N VAL A 228 -11.09 -1.27 11.13
CA VAL A 228 -11.00 0.10 10.59
C VAL A 228 -11.46 1.12 11.63
N GLN A 229 -12.62 0.90 12.24
CA GLN A 229 -13.16 1.80 13.27
C GLN A 229 -12.23 1.94 14.48
N ALA A 230 -11.58 0.85 14.91
CA ALA A 230 -10.64 0.89 16.03
C ALA A 230 -9.40 1.71 15.70
N LEU A 231 -8.87 1.57 14.49
CA LEU A 231 -7.73 2.34 14.00
C LEU A 231 -8.08 3.82 13.84
N HIS A 232 -9.26 4.15 13.29
CA HIS A 232 -9.75 5.53 13.17
C HIS A 232 -9.87 6.21 14.55
N LYS A 233 -10.46 5.52 15.53
CA LYS A 233 -10.52 6.00 16.92
C LYS A 233 -9.15 6.26 17.55
N ALA A 234 -8.13 5.57 17.07
CA ALA A 234 -6.74 5.77 17.48
C ALA A 234 -6.03 6.89 16.71
N GLY A 235 -6.67 7.51 15.71
CA GLY A 235 -6.09 8.52 14.83
C GLY A 235 -5.22 7.93 13.72
N ILE A 236 -5.45 6.67 13.35
CA ILE A 236 -4.66 5.91 12.35
C ILE A 236 -5.53 5.64 11.14
N ARG A 237 -5.07 6.05 9.96
CA ARG A 237 -5.67 5.75 8.65
C ARG A 237 -5.40 4.32 8.24
N VAL A 238 -6.27 3.77 7.39
CA VAL A 238 -6.12 2.44 6.81
C VAL A 238 -5.93 2.55 5.30
N ILE A 239 -4.81 2.04 4.80
CA ILE A 239 -4.48 1.96 3.38
C ILE A 239 -4.60 0.49 2.98
N LEU A 240 -5.42 0.23 1.96
CA LEU A 240 -5.64 -1.12 1.44
C LEU A 240 -4.70 -1.39 0.27
N ASP A 241 -4.00 -2.53 0.31
CA ASP A 241 -3.26 -3.05 -0.83
C ASP A 241 -4.22 -3.67 -1.84
N VAL A 242 -4.18 -3.22 -3.09
CA VAL A 242 -5.09 -3.68 -4.15
C VAL A 242 -4.34 -4.27 -5.33
N VAL A 243 -4.71 -5.51 -5.69
CA VAL A 243 -4.05 -6.34 -6.71
C VAL A 243 -4.97 -6.47 -7.93
N TYR A 244 -5.27 -5.35 -8.61
CA TYR A 244 -6.12 -5.39 -9.80
C TYR A 244 -5.38 -5.84 -11.06
N ASN A 245 -4.07 -5.97 -11.01
CA ASN A 245 -3.22 -6.25 -12.16
C ASN A 245 -3.34 -7.68 -12.68
N HIS A 246 -3.78 -8.65 -11.89
CA HIS A 246 -3.99 -10.05 -12.29
C HIS A 246 -5.07 -10.74 -11.46
N THR A 247 -5.42 -11.96 -11.82
CA THR A 247 -6.23 -12.90 -11.05
C THR A 247 -5.41 -14.11 -10.64
N TYR A 248 -5.76 -14.76 -9.54
CA TYR A 248 -5.10 -15.98 -9.07
C TYR A 248 -4.95 -17.04 -10.18
N ASN A 249 -6.03 -17.25 -10.93
CA ASN A 249 -6.07 -18.22 -12.02
C ASN A 249 -7.01 -17.75 -13.12
N ILE A 250 -6.63 -17.85 -14.40
CA ILE A 250 -7.48 -17.41 -15.51
C ILE A 250 -8.73 -18.27 -15.60
N ASP A 251 -8.57 -19.59 -15.75
CA ASP A 251 -9.66 -20.50 -16.13
C ASP A 251 -10.78 -20.56 -15.07
N ASN A 252 -10.39 -20.42 -13.80
CA ASN A 252 -11.33 -20.45 -12.68
C ASN A 252 -11.72 -19.07 -12.17
N SER A 253 -11.20 -17.99 -12.75
CA SER A 253 -11.52 -16.63 -12.31
C SER A 253 -12.99 -16.29 -12.55
N ASN A 254 -13.52 -15.44 -11.69
CA ASN A 254 -14.87 -14.91 -11.85
C ASN A 254 -15.00 -14.08 -13.13
N PHE A 255 -13.94 -13.44 -13.57
CA PHE A 255 -13.87 -12.72 -14.84
C PHE A 255 -14.08 -13.67 -16.04
N GLN A 256 -13.31 -14.75 -16.09
CA GLN A 256 -13.38 -15.70 -17.21
C GLN A 256 -14.72 -16.45 -17.25
N LYS A 257 -15.24 -16.85 -16.09
CA LYS A 257 -16.55 -17.51 -15.99
C LYS A 257 -17.72 -16.60 -16.35
N THR A 258 -17.55 -15.29 -16.20
CA THR A 258 -18.60 -14.30 -16.50
C THR A 258 -18.55 -13.81 -17.94
N TYR A 259 -17.40 -13.36 -18.40
CA TYR A 259 -17.18 -12.88 -19.76
C TYR A 259 -15.80 -13.32 -20.25
N PRO A 260 -15.67 -14.50 -20.88
CA PRO A 260 -14.40 -15.05 -21.35
C PRO A 260 -13.57 -14.04 -22.15
N ASP A 261 -12.28 -13.96 -21.88
CA ASP A 261 -11.27 -13.12 -22.54
C ASP A 261 -11.49 -11.60 -22.47
N TYR A 262 -12.58 -11.13 -21.94
CA TYR A 262 -12.87 -9.69 -21.94
C TYR A 262 -11.95 -8.91 -21.01
N TYR A 263 -11.76 -9.38 -19.77
CA TYR A 263 -11.07 -8.64 -18.73
C TYR A 263 -9.54 -8.78 -18.80
N TYR A 264 -9.03 -9.68 -19.63
CA TYR A 264 -7.61 -9.93 -19.74
C TYR A 264 -6.99 -9.23 -20.93
N ARG A 265 -5.74 -8.78 -20.76
CA ARG A 265 -4.90 -8.24 -21.83
C ARG A 265 -4.27 -9.39 -22.59
N LYS A 266 -4.24 -9.25 -23.92
CA LYS A 266 -3.65 -10.23 -24.83
C LYS A 266 -2.57 -9.58 -25.67
N THR A 267 -1.59 -10.36 -26.02
CA THR A 267 -0.53 -10.04 -26.99
C THR A 267 -1.10 -10.05 -28.42
N ALA A 268 -0.35 -9.53 -29.36
CA ALA A 268 -0.79 -9.44 -30.76
C ALA A 268 -1.08 -10.80 -31.42
N ASP A 269 -0.43 -11.87 -30.97
CA ASP A 269 -0.66 -13.26 -31.41
C ASP A 269 -1.81 -13.95 -30.65
N GLY A 270 -2.48 -13.24 -29.74
CA GLY A 270 -3.65 -13.72 -29.00
C GLY A 270 -3.36 -14.47 -27.70
N ALA A 271 -2.10 -14.61 -27.29
CA ALA A 271 -1.75 -15.17 -26.00
C ALA A 271 -2.10 -14.20 -24.85
N TYR A 272 -2.23 -14.69 -23.62
CA TYR A 272 -2.41 -13.82 -22.46
C TYR A 272 -1.09 -13.08 -22.16
N SER A 273 -1.18 -11.76 -21.99
CA SER A 273 -0.07 -10.94 -21.53
C SER A 273 0.24 -11.25 -20.06
N ASN A 274 1.52 -11.15 -19.66
CA ASN A 274 2.01 -11.52 -18.34
C ASN A 274 2.91 -10.43 -17.72
N GLY A 275 2.49 -9.20 -17.78
CA GLY A 275 3.19 -8.09 -17.13
C GLY A 275 3.23 -8.21 -15.60
N SER A 276 2.30 -8.95 -15.01
CA SER A 276 2.27 -9.23 -13.57
C SER A 276 3.33 -10.25 -13.12
N GLY A 277 3.88 -11.07 -14.04
CA GLY A 277 4.71 -12.20 -13.66
C GLY A 277 3.94 -13.40 -13.08
N CYS A 278 2.61 -13.27 -12.87
CA CYS A 278 1.74 -14.29 -12.27
C CYS A 278 0.93 -15.10 -13.30
N GLY A 279 1.33 -15.10 -14.56
CA GLY A 279 0.70 -15.88 -15.63
C GLY A 279 -0.42 -15.16 -16.38
N ASN A 280 -0.86 -14.00 -15.94
CA ASN A 280 -1.89 -13.21 -16.60
C ASN A 280 -1.80 -11.72 -16.22
N GLU A 281 -2.52 -10.90 -16.96
CA GLU A 281 -2.63 -9.48 -16.65
C GLU A 281 -4.00 -8.96 -17.09
N THR A 282 -4.62 -8.11 -16.27
CA THR A 282 -5.91 -7.51 -16.57
C THR A 282 -5.79 -6.35 -17.55
N ALA A 283 -6.82 -6.15 -18.38
CA ALA A 283 -6.87 -5.12 -19.41
C ALA A 283 -7.54 -3.85 -18.87
N SER A 284 -6.85 -3.10 -18.00
CA SER A 284 -7.41 -1.89 -17.35
C SER A 284 -7.80 -0.78 -18.33
N GLU A 285 -7.31 -0.79 -19.57
CA GLU A 285 -7.73 0.09 -20.66
C GLU A 285 -9.12 -0.22 -21.19
N LYS A 286 -9.65 -1.44 -21.00
CA LYS A 286 -11.00 -1.81 -21.46
C LYS A 286 -12.07 -1.15 -20.59
N PRO A 287 -13.15 -0.60 -21.20
CA PRO A 287 -14.12 0.21 -20.47
C PRO A 287 -14.70 -0.46 -19.23
N MET A 288 -15.07 -1.75 -19.31
CA MET A 288 -15.70 -2.43 -18.17
C MET A 288 -14.69 -2.88 -17.12
N MET A 289 -13.42 -3.17 -17.47
CA MET A 289 -12.38 -3.41 -16.47
C MET A 289 -12.04 -2.11 -15.71
N ARG A 290 -11.92 -0.99 -16.41
CA ARG A 290 -11.76 0.34 -15.80
C ARG A 290 -12.93 0.66 -14.86
N ARG A 291 -14.17 0.44 -15.33
CA ARG A 291 -15.37 0.63 -14.50
C ARG A 291 -15.35 -0.26 -13.27
N PHE A 292 -14.96 -1.51 -13.41
CA PHE A 292 -14.83 -2.45 -12.28
C PHE A 292 -13.85 -1.90 -11.23
N MET A 293 -12.66 -1.48 -11.63
CA MET A 293 -11.66 -0.91 -10.72
C MET A 293 -12.18 0.34 -10.01
N MET A 294 -12.82 1.26 -10.75
CA MET A 294 -13.41 2.48 -10.17
C MET A 294 -14.51 2.16 -9.15
N GLU A 295 -15.45 1.28 -9.48
CA GLU A 295 -16.54 0.91 -8.57
C GLU A 295 -16.02 0.11 -7.36
N SER A 296 -14.97 -0.71 -7.52
CA SER A 296 -14.33 -1.44 -6.43
C SER A 296 -13.64 -0.47 -5.44
N VAL A 297 -12.82 0.46 -5.92
CA VAL A 297 -12.19 1.49 -5.08
C VAL A 297 -13.25 2.33 -4.36
N LYS A 298 -14.29 2.78 -5.07
CA LYS A 298 -15.41 3.50 -4.49
C LYS A 298 -16.15 2.71 -3.42
N TYR A 299 -16.33 1.40 -3.63
CA TYR A 299 -16.97 0.51 -2.68
C TYR A 299 -16.16 0.39 -1.38
N TRP A 300 -14.85 0.17 -1.46
CA TRP A 300 -13.99 0.12 -0.29
C TRP A 300 -13.96 1.43 0.50
N ILE A 301 -14.02 2.58 -0.19
CA ILE A 301 -14.12 3.90 0.47
C ILE A 301 -15.44 4.05 1.22
N ASN A 302 -16.57 3.72 0.58
CA ASN A 302 -17.89 4.01 1.12
C ASN A 302 -18.37 2.96 2.12
N GLU A 303 -18.06 1.69 1.90
CA GLU A 303 -18.53 0.57 2.74
C GLU A 303 -17.59 0.29 3.91
N TYR A 304 -16.27 0.44 3.70
CA TYR A 304 -15.26 0.09 4.70
C TYR A 304 -14.45 1.29 5.21
N HIS A 305 -14.76 2.50 4.75
CA HIS A 305 -14.11 3.76 5.13
C HIS A 305 -12.58 3.77 4.90
N ILE A 306 -12.11 3.07 3.87
CA ILE A 306 -10.68 3.01 3.52
C ILE A 306 -10.14 4.40 3.17
N ASP A 307 -8.93 4.74 3.66
CA ASP A 307 -8.31 6.06 3.61
C ASP A 307 -7.19 6.19 2.56
N GLY A 308 -6.84 5.11 1.91
CA GLY A 308 -5.82 5.09 0.88
C GLY A 308 -5.73 3.75 0.18
N PHE A 309 -5.01 3.73 -0.94
CA PHE A 309 -4.81 2.52 -1.75
C PHE A 309 -3.36 2.43 -2.21
N ARG A 310 -2.74 1.28 -2.01
CA ARG A 310 -1.49 0.89 -2.67
C ARG A 310 -1.84 -0.04 -3.83
N PHE A 311 -1.49 0.38 -5.04
CA PHE A 311 -1.69 -0.44 -6.23
C PHE A 311 -0.48 -1.33 -6.45
N ASP A 312 -0.66 -2.62 -6.26
CA ASP A 312 0.30 -3.64 -6.62
C ASP A 312 0.59 -3.58 -8.12
N LEU A 313 1.86 -3.62 -8.50
CA LEU A 313 2.30 -3.49 -9.89
C LEU A 313 1.50 -2.43 -10.67
N MET A 314 1.43 -1.21 -10.12
CA MET A 314 0.73 -0.09 -10.76
C MET A 314 1.18 0.12 -12.20
N GLY A 315 2.43 -0.24 -12.51
CA GLY A 315 3.01 -0.24 -13.85
C GLY A 315 2.33 -1.17 -14.85
N CYS A 316 1.43 -2.05 -14.44
CA CYS A 316 0.59 -2.85 -15.34
C CYS A 316 -0.70 -2.11 -15.75
N HIS A 317 -1.08 -1.04 -15.05
CA HIS A 317 -2.34 -0.34 -15.30
C HIS A 317 -2.17 0.81 -16.30
N ASN A 318 -3.22 1.03 -17.07
CA ASN A 318 -3.29 2.14 -18.01
C ASN A 318 -3.36 3.49 -17.28
N ILE A 319 -2.58 4.50 -17.72
CA ILE A 319 -2.52 5.85 -17.11
C ILE A 319 -3.91 6.48 -17.03
N GLU A 320 -4.71 6.39 -18.09
CA GLU A 320 -6.05 6.96 -18.12
C GLU A 320 -6.94 6.34 -17.04
N THR A 321 -6.82 5.04 -16.80
CA THR A 321 -7.56 4.35 -15.74
C THR A 321 -7.14 4.85 -14.36
N MET A 322 -5.84 4.98 -14.09
CA MET A 322 -5.33 5.51 -12.84
C MET A 322 -5.80 6.96 -12.60
N ASN A 323 -5.78 7.79 -13.64
CA ASN A 323 -6.26 9.17 -13.55
C ASN A 323 -7.77 9.26 -13.29
N GLN A 324 -8.58 8.42 -13.93
CA GLN A 324 -10.03 8.38 -13.68
C GLN A 324 -10.36 7.90 -12.27
N ILE A 325 -9.61 6.92 -11.74
CA ILE A 325 -9.72 6.50 -10.33
C ILE A 325 -9.40 7.68 -9.42
N ARG A 326 -8.28 8.40 -9.65
CA ARG A 326 -7.89 9.56 -8.83
C ARG A 326 -8.95 10.66 -8.88
N GLN A 327 -9.48 10.99 -10.06
CA GLN A 327 -10.54 11.97 -10.23
C GLN A 327 -11.81 11.56 -9.47
N MET A 328 -12.24 10.32 -9.59
CA MET A 328 -13.41 9.80 -8.86
C MET A 328 -13.18 9.89 -7.35
N VAL A 329 -12.02 9.48 -6.85
CA VAL A 329 -11.67 9.56 -5.43
C VAL A 329 -11.66 11.01 -4.94
N ASN A 330 -11.16 11.97 -5.74
CA ASN A 330 -11.20 13.40 -5.40
C ASN A 330 -12.62 13.95 -5.22
N THR A 331 -13.63 13.37 -5.90
CA THR A 331 -15.03 13.78 -5.70
C THR A 331 -15.62 13.27 -4.38
N ILE A 332 -15.00 12.25 -3.78
CA ILE A 332 -15.42 11.69 -2.48
C ILE A 332 -14.64 12.38 -1.35
N ASP A 333 -13.31 12.28 -1.40
CA ASP A 333 -12.40 12.90 -0.46
C ASP A 333 -10.98 13.01 -1.07
N PRO A 334 -10.48 14.22 -1.38
CA PRO A 334 -9.17 14.41 -1.96
C PRO A 334 -8.01 14.03 -1.04
N THR A 335 -8.26 13.84 0.26
CA THR A 335 -7.23 13.42 1.24
C THR A 335 -6.97 11.91 1.24
N ILE A 336 -7.76 11.12 0.53
CA ILE A 336 -7.51 9.68 0.33
C ILE A 336 -6.25 9.53 -0.51
N PHE A 337 -5.25 8.86 0.05
CA PHE A 337 -3.93 8.75 -0.56
C PHE A 337 -3.85 7.56 -1.52
N ILE A 338 -3.31 7.79 -2.73
CA ILE A 338 -3.10 6.73 -3.73
C ILE A 338 -1.62 6.69 -4.09
N TYR A 339 -1.05 5.50 -4.02
CA TYR A 339 0.31 5.22 -4.47
C TYR A 339 0.43 3.77 -4.97
N GLY A 340 1.56 3.44 -5.57
CA GLY A 340 1.77 2.08 -6.03
C GLY A 340 3.18 1.83 -6.52
N GLU A 341 3.39 0.62 -7.02
CA GLU A 341 4.63 0.22 -7.65
C GLU A 341 4.67 0.70 -9.09
N GLY A 342 5.53 1.66 -9.37
CA GLY A 342 5.70 2.26 -10.70
C GLY A 342 6.49 1.38 -11.67
N TRP A 343 6.29 0.07 -11.62
CA TRP A 343 6.90 -0.95 -12.48
C TRP A 343 5.96 -2.12 -12.72
N SER A 344 6.35 -3.02 -13.64
CA SER A 344 5.75 -4.33 -13.86
C SER A 344 6.78 -5.42 -13.56
N ALA A 345 6.32 -6.63 -13.25
CA ALA A 345 7.21 -7.78 -13.02
C ALA A 345 7.66 -8.46 -14.31
N GLY A 346 6.92 -8.25 -15.40
CA GLY A 346 7.22 -8.76 -16.74
C GLY A 346 6.89 -7.76 -17.83
N ALA A 347 6.97 -8.17 -19.09
CA ALA A 347 6.58 -7.33 -20.21
C ALA A 347 5.05 -7.28 -20.36
N CYS A 348 4.48 -6.07 -20.32
CA CYS A 348 3.09 -5.83 -20.65
C CYS A 348 2.88 -5.75 -22.17
N ALA A 349 1.71 -6.16 -22.64
CA ALA A 349 1.37 -6.00 -24.07
C ALA A 349 1.04 -4.55 -24.47
N LEU A 350 0.72 -3.68 -23.50
CA LEU A 350 0.66 -2.23 -23.73
C LEU A 350 2.06 -1.62 -23.64
N PRO A 351 2.35 -0.58 -24.47
CA PRO A 351 3.61 0.15 -24.38
C PRO A 351 3.77 0.88 -23.03
N ASN A 352 5.00 0.95 -22.52
CA ASN A 352 5.30 1.54 -21.21
C ASN A 352 4.83 2.99 -21.06
N GLU A 353 4.85 3.78 -22.12
CA GLU A 353 4.37 5.18 -22.12
C GLU A 353 2.87 5.34 -21.88
N LYS A 354 2.09 4.25 -21.95
CA LYS A 354 0.65 4.21 -21.65
C LYS A 354 0.34 3.61 -20.28
N LEU A 355 1.35 3.17 -19.56
CA LEU A 355 1.24 2.44 -18.31
C LEU A 355 1.63 3.29 -17.10
N GLY A 356 1.13 2.95 -15.93
CA GLY A 356 1.42 3.60 -14.64
C GLY A 356 2.85 3.39 -14.14
N MET A 357 3.81 3.41 -15.06
CA MET A 357 5.23 3.34 -14.76
C MET A 357 5.70 4.58 -14.02
N LYS A 358 6.71 4.45 -13.19
CA LYS A 358 7.31 5.54 -12.41
C LYS A 358 7.68 6.75 -13.29
N ALA A 359 8.27 6.51 -14.46
CA ALA A 359 8.60 7.56 -15.42
C ALA A 359 7.39 8.38 -15.91
N ASN A 360 6.17 7.86 -15.76
CA ASN A 360 4.94 8.50 -16.17
C ASN A 360 4.18 9.18 -15.02
N ILE A 361 4.72 9.18 -13.80
CA ILE A 361 4.12 9.87 -12.65
C ILE A 361 3.81 11.35 -12.95
N PRO A 362 4.61 12.09 -13.75
CA PRO A 362 4.25 13.45 -14.16
C PRO A 362 2.90 13.58 -14.88
N GLN A 363 2.36 12.49 -15.44
CA GLN A 363 1.04 12.44 -16.07
C GLN A 363 -0.07 11.99 -15.11
N MET A 364 0.28 11.60 -13.87
CA MET A 364 -0.65 11.04 -12.87
C MET A 364 -0.68 11.92 -11.61
N HIS A 365 -1.28 13.09 -11.72
CA HIS A 365 -1.36 14.06 -10.62
C HIS A 365 -2.06 13.50 -9.38
N GLY A 366 -1.43 13.64 -8.22
CA GLY A 366 -1.98 13.17 -6.94
C GLY A 366 -1.88 11.65 -6.73
N ILE A 367 -1.05 10.97 -7.53
CA ILE A 367 -0.67 9.57 -7.36
C ILE A 367 0.83 9.51 -7.11
N ALA A 368 1.24 8.73 -6.11
CA ALA A 368 2.63 8.55 -5.74
C ALA A 368 3.18 7.19 -6.18
N ALA A 369 4.50 7.05 -6.19
CA ALA A 369 5.17 5.78 -6.46
C ALA A 369 6.30 5.52 -5.46
N PHE A 370 6.64 4.25 -5.27
CA PHE A 370 7.82 3.85 -4.52
C PHE A 370 9.11 4.26 -5.24
N SER A 371 10.09 4.78 -4.47
CA SER A 371 11.41 5.09 -4.99
C SER A 371 12.39 3.94 -4.71
N ASP A 372 12.61 3.12 -5.72
CA ASP A 372 13.68 2.12 -5.69
C ASP A 372 15.07 2.78 -5.75
N GLU A 373 15.18 4.06 -6.17
CA GLU A 373 16.42 4.80 -6.13
C GLU A 373 16.96 4.94 -4.70
N ILE A 374 16.16 5.43 -3.76
CA ILE A 374 16.60 5.58 -2.37
C ILE A 374 16.74 4.22 -1.67
N ARG A 375 15.82 3.28 -1.92
CA ARG A 375 15.89 1.93 -1.35
C ARG A 375 17.22 1.27 -1.68
N ASP A 376 17.56 1.20 -2.96
CA ASP A 376 18.74 0.48 -3.42
C ASP A 376 20.03 1.30 -3.26
N ALA A 377 19.94 2.64 -3.26
CA ALA A 377 21.06 3.46 -2.80
C ALA A 377 21.45 3.11 -1.37
N LEU A 378 20.50 2.95 -0.46
CA LEU A 378 20.77 2.62 0.94
C LEU A 378 21.29 1.19 1.10
N ARG A 379 20.53 0.19 0.64
CA ARG A 379 20.76 -1.22 0.99
C ARG A 379 21.49 -2.05 -0.07
N GLY A 380 21.57 -1.57 -1.30
CA GLY A 380 22.12 -2.29 -2.47
C GLY A 380 21.05 -2.74 -3.44
N PRO A 381 21.45 -3.12 -4.68
CA PRO A 381 20.53 -3.41 -5.78
C PRO A 381 19.65 -4.62 -5.50
N PHE A 382 18.39 -4.56 -5.95
CA PHE A 382 17.45 -5.66 -5.91
C PHE A 382 17.97 -6.95 -6.56
N SER A 383 18.77 -6.83 -7.62
CA SER A 383 19.21 -7.96 -8.43
C SER A 383 20.29 -8.84 -7.80
N ASP A 384 20.95 -8.39 -6.73
CA ASP A 384 22.03 -9.15 -6.07
C ASP A 384 22.10 -8.80 -4.58
N ASP A 385 21.66 -9.73 -3.73
CA ASP A 385 21.65 -9.57 -2.28
C ASP A 385 23.03 -9.46 -1.65
N THR A 386 24.09 -9.88 -2.34
CA THR A 386 25.47 -9.83 -1.86
C THR A 386 26.16 -8.50 -2.10
N VAL A 387 25.54 -7.61 -2.89
CA VAL A 387 26.05 -6.29 -3.21
C VAL A 387 25.52 -5.25 -2.23
N SER A 388 26.41 -4.58 -1.53
CA SER A 388 26.06 -3.55 -0.55
C SER A 388 25.77 -2.22 -1.23
N GLY A 389 24.79 -1.49 -0.72
CA GLY A 389 24.54 -0.10 -1.03
C GLY A 389 25.42 0.85 -0.20
N TRP A 390 25.02 2.11 -0.13
CA TRP A 390 25.69 3.19 0.58
C TRP A 390 26.03 2.86 2.05
N LEU A 391 25.14 2.13 2.74
CA LEU A 391 25.32 1.76 4.14
C LEU A 391 26.57 0.88 4.39
N GLY A 392 26.88 -0.04 3.48
CA GLY A 392 27.94 -1.01 3.67
C GLY A 392 29.15 -0.88 2.77
N ARG A 393 29.03 -0.16 1.67
CA ARG A 393 29.98 -0.15 0.58
C ARG A 393 31.40 0.24 0.96
N LEU A 394 31.56 1.29 1.73
CA LEU A 394 32.88 1.74 2.19
C LEU A 394 33.54 0.76 3.19
N ASN A 395 32.81 -0.28 3.57
CA ASN A 395 33.19 -1.29 4.55
C ASN A 395 33.36 -2.68 3.91
N THR A 396 33.19 -2.82 2.61
CA THR A 396 33.31 -4.09 1.89
C THR A 396 34.35 -4.02 0.78
N SER A 397 35.09 -5.13 0.57
CA SER A 397 36.05 -5.26 -0.54
C SER A 397 35.38 -5.49 -1.91
N LYS A 398 34.13 -5.88 -1.94
CA LYS A 398 33.31 -5.99 -3.14
C LYS A 398 32.65 -4.62 -3.40
N ALA A 399 33.43 -3.69 -3.94
CA ALA A 399 32.86 -2.52 -4.62
C ALA A 399 32.05 -3.08 -5.80
N GLY A 400 30.74 -3.13 -5.65
CA GLY A 400 29.85 -3.62 -6.67
C GLY A 400 29.81 -2.72 -7.92
N GLN A 401 28.86 -2.94 -8.79
CA GLN A 401 28.64 -2.21 -10.05
C GLN A 401 28.43 -0.70 -9.89
N PHE A 402 28.20 -0.22 -8.67
CA PHE A 402 28.01 1.19 -8.35
C PHE A 402 29.36 1.84 -7.98
N THR A 403 29.66 2.99 -8.57
CA THR A 403 30.72 3.87 -8.12
C THR A 403 30.21 4.67 -6.91
N GLY A 404 31.05 5.04 -5.90
CA GLY A 404 30.59 5.73 -4.67
C GLY A 404 29.75 6.98 -4.90
N ASP A 405 29.98 7.64 -6.00
CA ASP A 405 29.21 8.81 -6.42
C ASP A 405 27.77 8.48 -6.80
N GLN A 406 27.51 7.28 -7.36
CA GLN A 406 26.17 6.88 -7.81
C GLN A 406 25.22 6.65 -6.63
N GLU A 407 25.67 6.01 -5.57
CA GLU A 407 24.86 5.78 -4.38
C GLU A 407 24.58 7.10 -3.65
N VAL A 408 25.56 7.98 -3.55
CA VAL A 408 25.41 9.32 -2.95
C VAL A 408 24.41 10.16 -3.76
N GLU A 409 24.52 10.20 -5.09
CA GLU A 409 23.58 10.96 -5.92
C GLU A 409 22.17 10.37 -5.91
N SER A 410 22.04 9.04 -5.89
CA SER A 410 20.74 8.37 -5.75
C SER A 410 20.10 8.62 -4.38
N LEU A 411 20.91 8.64 -3.31
CA LEU A 411 20.44 9.01 -1.97
C LEU A 411 19.99 10.47 -1.93
N LYS A 412 20.80 11.40 -2.48
CA LYS A 412 20.42 12.82 -2.60
C LYS A 412 19.11 13.00 -3.37
N PHE A 413 18.94 12.27 -4.47
CA PHE A 413 17.71 12.28 -5.25
C PHE A 413 16.49 11.84 -4.44
N GLY A 414 16.61 10.77 -3.66
CA GLY A 414 15.56 10.33 -2.74
C GLY A 414 15.30 11.33 -1.61
N LEU A 415 16.37 11.93 -1.04
CA LEU A 415 16.22 12.91 0.05
C LEU A 415 15.44 14.17 -0.38
N VAL A 416 15.58 14.62 -1.63
CA VAL A 416 14.79 15.74 -2.17
C VAL A 416 13.38 15.34 -2.64
N GLY A 417 12.96 14.07 -2.46
CA GLY A 417 11.65 13.60 -2.88
C GLY A 417 11.52 13.30 -4.37
N CYS A 418 12.60 12.88 -5.02
CA CYS A 418 12.69 12.51 -6.45
C CYS A 418 12.25 13.63 -7.41
N ILE A 419 12.30 14.87 -6.95
CA ILE A 419 12.05 16.07 -7.77
C ILE A 419 13.35 16.57 -8.44
N GLN A 420 13.20 17.46 -9.40
CA GLN A 420 14.35 18.18 -9.96
C GLN A 420 15.00 19.07 -8.89
N HIS A 421 16.30 18.90 -8.66
CA HIS A 421 17.06 19.72 -7.72
C HIS A 421 18.44 20.08 -8.31
N PRO A 422 18.92 21.35 -8.20
CA PRO A 422 20.14 21.81 -8.87
C PRO A 422 21.42 21.11 -8.41
N GLN A 423 21.42 20.53 -7.20
CA GLN A 423 22.58 19.84 -6.62
C GLN A 423 22.50 18.30 -6.75
N VAL A 424 21.60 17.75 -7.59
CA VAL A 424 21.51 16.33 -7.91
C VAL A 424 21.95 16.10 -9.36
N ASP A 425 23.02 15.33 -9.55
CA ASP A 425 23.48 14.93 -10.87
C ASP A 425 22.71 13.68 -11.35
N MET A 426 21.63 13.90 -12.10
CA MET A 426 20.78 12.83 -12.60
C MET A 426 21.51 11.79 -13.46
N LYS A 427 22.66 12.14 -14.08
CA LYS A 427 23.46 11.18 -14.86
C LYS A 427 24.04 10.07 -13.98
N LYS A 428 24.27 10.36 -12.70
CA LYS A 428 24.83 9.43 -11.71
C LYS A 428 23.76 8.70 -10.91
N VAL A 429 22.50 9.14 -10.93
CA VAL A 429 21.41 8.43 -10.24
C VAL A 429 21.23 7.03 -10.84
N ASN A 430 20.99 6.03 -9.99
CA ASN A 430 20.60 4.69 -10.44
C ASN A 430 19.24 4.75 -11.18
N TYR A 431 18.83 3.73 -11.86
CA TYR A 431 17.56 3.56 -12.57
C TYR A 431 17.05 4.78 -13.38
N SER A 432 16.60 5.86 -12.73
CA SER A 432 16.01 7.04 -13.39
C SER A 432 17.07 8.03 -13.84
N LYS A 433 16.98 8.51 -15.09
CA LYS A 433 17.89 9.53 -15.64
C LYS A 433 17.27 10.92 -15.72
N GLU A 434 15.98 11.01 -15.40
CA GLU A 434 15.22 12.26 -15.28
C GLU A 434 14.42 12.23 -13.97
N PRO A 435 14.17 13.39 -13.35
CA PRO A 435 13.26 13.48 -12.20
C PRO A 435 11.86 13.02 -12.59
N TRP A 436 11.24 12.19 -11.76
CA TRP A 436 9.93 11.63 -12.06
C TRP A 436 8.80 12.15 -11.16
N ALA A 437 9.11 12.71 -10.00
CA ALA A 437 8.10 13.37 -9.15
C ALA A 437 8.00 14.87 -9.51
N ILE A 438 6.77 15.38 -9.69
CA ILE A 438 6.52 16.81 -9.83
C ILE A 438 6.62 17.48 -8.46
N GLU A 439 6.05 16.82 -7.45
CA GLU A 439 6.04 17.24 -6.05
C GLU A 439 6.56 16.11 -5.15
N PRO A 440 7.21 16.40 -4.03
CA PRO A 440 7.71 15.38 -3.12
C PRO A 440 6.61 14.50 -2.53
N THR A 441 5.36 14.95 -2.55
CA THR A 441 4.17 14.17 -2.16
C THR A 441 3.90 12.96 -3.06
N GLN A 442 4.56 12.87 -4.21
CA GLN A 442 4.44 11.74 -5.15
C GLN A 442 5.49 10.66 -4.96
N MET A 443 6.33 10.76 -3.93
CA MET A 443 7.43 9.81 -3.69
C MET A 443 7.26 9.13 -2.34
N MET A 444 7.24 7.77 -2.36
CA MET A 444 7.33 6.95 -1.16
C MET A 444 8.80 6.69 -0.84
N SER A 445 9.24 7.15 0.34
CA SER A 445 10.61 6.96 0.85
C SER A 445 10.67 5.74 1.75
N TYR A 446 11.51 4.77 1.44
CA TYR A 446 11.61 3.53 2.21
C TYR A 446 12.98 2.86 2.03
N VAL A 447 13.28 1.89 2.88
CA VAL A 447 14.48 1.04 2.76
C VAL A 447 14.12 -0.44 2.69
N SER A 448 13.00 -0.86 3.28
CA SER A 448 12.46 -2.22 3.20
C SER A 448 10.95 -2.19 3.05
N CYS A 449 10.39 -3.26 2.50
CA CYS A 449 8.97 -3.59 2.45
C CYS A 449 8.80 -5.10 2.65
N HIS A 450 7.59 -5.63 2.46
CA HIS A 450 7.36 -7.07 2.55
C HIS A 450 8.15 -7.87 1.51
N ASP A 451 8.35 -7.31 0.31
CA ASP A 451 9.16 -7.90 -0.76
C ASP A 451 10.65 -7.88 -0.43
N ASP A 452 11.38 -8.85 -0.94
CA ASP A 452 12.81 -9.05 -0.77
C ASP A 452 13.25 -9.27 0.68
N MET A 453 14.55 -9.21 0.90
CA MET A 453 15.13 -9.23 2.25
C MET A 453 14.77 -7.95 3.01
N CYS A 454 14.35 -8.07 4.26
CA CYS A 454 14.33 -6.93 5.16
C CYS A 454 15.75 -6.42 5.45
N LEU A 455 15.86 -5.19 5.92
CA LEU A 455 17.16 -4.49 6.04
C LEU A 455 18.21 -5.28 6.84
N VAL A 456 17.82 -5.87 7.97
CA VAL A 456 18.73 -6.68 8.81
C VAL A 456 19.31 -7.87 8.06
N ASP A 457 18.47 -8.57 7.28
CA ASP A 457 18.93 -9.70 6.46
C ASP A 457 19.83 -9.23 5.33
N ARG A 458 19.48 -8.12 4.69
CA ARG A 458 20.26 -7.52 3.62
C ARG A 458 21.65 -7.07 4.07
N LEU A 459 21.75 -6.43 5.24
CA LEU A 459 23.05 -6.04 5.82
C LEU A 459 23.92 -7.26 6.12
N LYS A 460 23.33 -8.35 6.62
CA LYS A 460 24.05 -9.61 6.86
C LYS A 460 24.52 -10.27 5.58
N ALA A 461 23.72 -10.25 4.52
CA ALA A 461 24.06 -10.86 3.24
C ALA A 461 25.15 -10.07 2.49
N SER A 462 25.10 -8.73 2.56
CA SER A 462 25.98 -7.86 1.76
C SER A 462 27.25 -7.39 2.48
N ILE A 463 27.31 -7.45 3.82
CA ILE A 463 28.48 -7.01 4.60
C ILE A 463 29.09 -8.21 5.33
N PRO A 464 30.19 -8.78 4.84
CA PRO A 464 30.80 -9.97 5.45
C PRO A 464 31.18 -9.73 6.91
N ARG A 465 30.77 -10.66 7.80
CA ARG A 465 31.09 -10.64 9.23
C ARG A 465 30.63 -9.38 9.97
N ILE A 466 29.57 -8.75 9.51
CA ILE A 466 28.97 -7.61 10.21
C ILE A 466 28.58 -7.99 11.64
N LYS A 467 28.86 -7.14 12.61
CA LYS A 467 28.50 -7.34 14.01
C LYS A 467 27.12 -6.77 14.29
N GLU A 468 26.46 -7.26 15.34
CA GLU A 468 25.12 -6.86 15.73
C GLU A 468 25.04 -5.35 16.04
N ASP A 469 26.01 -4.81 16.76
CA ASP A 469 26.08 -3.39 17.06
C ASP A 469 26.24 -2.51 15.81
N GLU A 470 26.93 -3.02 14.79
CA GLU A 470 27.05 -2.37 13.48
C GLU A 470 25.73 -2.45 12.68
N ILE A 471 25.03 -3.58 12.73
CA ILE A 471 23.70 -3.72 12.13
C ILE A 471 22.75 -2.66 12.72
N ILE A 472 22.72 -2.55 14.06
CA ILE A 472 21.87 -1.56 14.74
C ILE A 472 22.21 -0.15 14.28
N ARG A 473 23.47 0.25 14.27
CA ARG A 473 23.87 1.60 13.82
C ARG A 473 23.45 1.89 12.38
N LEU A 474 23.66 0.94 11.47
CA LEU A 474 23.32 1.10 10.04
C LEU A 474 21.82 1.09 9.80
N ASP A 475 21.06 0.30 10.58
CA ASP A 475 19.60 0.32 10.56
C ASP A 475 19.06 1.69 10.97
N LEU A 476 19.50 2.21 12.12
CA LEU A 476 19.11 3.55 12.59
C LEU A 476 19.52 4.67 11.61
N LEU A 477 20.68 4.55 10.98
CA LEU A 477 21.16 5.49 9.98
C LEU A 477 20.30 5.48 8.72
N ALA A 478 19.91 4.29 8.23
CA ALA A 478 19.04 4.12 7.08
C ALA A 478 17.68 4.77 7.31
N GLN A 479 17.08 4.48 8.47
CA GLN A 479 15.78 5.06 8.81
C GLN A 479 15.86 6.57 9.01
N THR A 480 16.98 7.08 9.52
CA THR A 480 17.18 8.55 9.58
C THR A 480 17.13 9.15 8.18
N ALA A 481 17.77 8.54 7.17
CA ALA A 481 17.67 9.02 5.80
C ALA A 481 16.22 8.98 5.27
N VAL A 482 15.48 7.89 5.53
CA VAL A 482 14.07 7.76 5.13
C VAL A 482 13.20 8.85 5.76
N PHE A 483 13.29 9.04 7.08
CA PHE A 483 12.43 9.96 7.82
C PHE A 483 12.83 11.45 7.72
N THR A 484 14.02 11.75 7.26
CA THR A 484 14.48 13.12 6.97
C THR A 484 14.39 13.49 5.49
N SER A 485 13.93 12.58 4.63
CA SER A 485 13.61 12.87 3.22
C SER A 485 12.35 13.71 3.10
N GLN A 486 12.19 14.38 1.95
CA GLN A 486 11.00 15.19 1.64
C GLN A 486 9.81 14.38 1.15
N GLY A 487 10.00 13.11 0.79
CA GLY A 487 8.93 12.18 0.42
C GLY A 487 8.07 11.70 1.59
N VAL A 488 7.12 10.84 1.30
CA VAL A 488 6.24 10.19 2.29
C VAL A 488 7.01 9.00 2.90
N PRO A 489 7.30 8.99 4.20
CA PRO A 489 8.04 7.89 4.82
C PRO A 489 7.17 6.64 4.96
N PHE A 490 7.77 5.53 4.63
CA PHE A 490 7.19 4.20 4.68
C PHE A 490 8.16 3.25 5.39
N MET A 491 7.65 2.43 6.29
CA MET A 491 8.44 1.44 7.01
C MET A 491 7.72 0.10 7.07
N LEU A 492 8.47 -0.98 6.99
CA LEU A 492 7.98 -2.35 7.20
C LEU A 492 7.73 -2.59 8.70
N SER A 493 6.60 -3.21 9.04
CA SER A 493 6.32 -3.62 10.42
C SER A 493 7.42 -4.51 10.99
N GLY A 494 7.88 -4.15 12.19
CA GLY A 494 8.95 -4.85 12.88
C GLY A 494 10.37 -4.33 12.61
N GLU A 495 10.57 -3.37 11.70
CA GLU A 495 11.89 -2.72 11.57
C GLU A 495 12.30 -2.08 12.89
N GLU A 496 11.38 -1.49 13.63
CA GLU A 496 11.58 -0.97 14.97
C GLU A 496 11.91 -2.03 16.04
N LEU A 497 11.87 -3.31 15.63
CA LEU A 497 12.21 -4.49 16.43
C LEU A 497 13.40 -5.27 15.82
N LEU A 498 14.13 -4.68 14.88
CA LEU A 498 15.19 -5.36 14.10
C LEU A 498 14.67 -6.64 13.41
N ARG A 499 13.55 -6.51 12.71
CA ARG A 499 12.93 -7.63 11.98
C ARG A 499 13.92 -8.31 11.05
N ASN A 500 13.91 -9.64 11.08
CA ASN A 500 14.60 -10.46 10.11
C ASN A 500 13.72 -11.65 9.68
N LYS A 501 13.88 -12.06 8.43
CA LYS A 501 13.21 -13.22 7.84
C LYS A 501 14.19 -14.37 7.62
N LYS A 502 15.26 -14.43 8.45
CA LYS A 502 16.31 -15.46 8.44
C LYS A 502 17.00 -15.61 7.08
N GLY A 503 17.15 -14.51 6.35
CA GLY A 503 17.78 -14.46 5.03
C GLY A 503 16.92 -14.97 3.89
N VAL A 504 15.62 -15.19 4.10
CA VAL A 504 14.71 -15.57 3.02
C VAL A 504 14.40 -14.34 2.16
N HIS A 505 14.77 -14.39 0.87
CA HIS A 505 14.58 -13.30 -0.08
C HIS A 505 13.09 -13.08 -0.40
N ASN A 506 12.38 -14.14 -0.82
CA ASN A 506 10.96 -14.08 -1.13
C ASN A 506 10.17 -15.02 -0.22
N SER A 507 9.47 -14.44 0.76
CA SER A 507 8.84 -15.20 1.85
C SER A 507 7.31 -15.30 1.73
N PHE A 508 6.74 -15.07 0.53
CA PHE A 508 5.28 -14.95 0.32
C PHE A 508 4.45 -16.16 0.78
N GLU A 509 5.02 -17.37 0.75
CA GLU A 509 4.40 -18.61 1.21
C GLU A 509 5.22 -19.32 2.30
N SER A 510 6.24 -18.63 2.86
CA SER A 510 7.05 -19.16 3.94
C SER A 510 6.24 -19.23 5.24
N PRO A 511 6.53 -20.19 6.14
CA PRO A 511 5.75 -20.36 7.37
C PRO A 511 5.85 -19.15 8.30
N ASP A 512 4.93 -19.07 9.26
CA ASP A 512 4.92 -18.04 10.31
C ASP A 512 6.28 -17.83 10.97
N SER A 513 7.02 -18.91 11.23
CA SER A 513 8.36 -18.86 11.86
C SER A 513 9.40 -18.05 11.08
N ILE A 514 9.16 -17.75 9.81
CA ILE A 514 9.97 -16.85 8.97
C ILE A 514 9.38 -15.43 8.99
N ASN A 515 8.06 -15.32 8.86
CA ASN A 515 7.39 -14.05 8.61
C ASN A 515 6.97 -13.28 9.88
N GLN A 516 6.69 -13.99 10.98
CA GLN A 516 6.20 -13.41 12.24
C GLN A 516 7.17 -12.41 12.88
N LEU A 517 6.64 -11.42 13.56
CA LEU A 517 7.44 -10.49 14.36
C LEU A 517 7.96 -11.15 15.64
N ASP A 518 9.24 -10.93 15.97
CA ASP A 518 9.79 -11.29 17.27
C ASP A 518 9.55 -10.16 18.28
N TRP A 519 8.42 -10.23 18.98
CA TRP A 519 8.05 -9.24 20.00
C TRP A 519 9.01 -9.16 21.18
N GLN A 520 9.83 -10.21 21.42
CA GLN A 520 10.86 -10.20 22.47
C GLN A 520 11.98 -9.20 22.15
N ASN A 521 12.17 -8.86 20.88
CA ASN A 521 13.14 -7.87 20.46
C ASN A 521 12.84 -6.45 21.00
N LYS A 522 11.58 -6.14 21.29
CA LYS A 522 11.23 -4.89 21.97
C LYS A 522 11.87 -4.77 23.36
N LEU A 523 12.06 -5.91 24.05
CA LEU A 523 12.74 -5.96 25.35
C LEU A 523 14.26 -6.15 25.19
N ARG A 524 14.70 -6.86 24.15
CA ARG A 524 16.13 -7.13 23.89
C ARG A 524 16.84 -5.90 23.34
N TYR A 525 16.18 -5.11 22.50
CA TYR A 525 16.72 -3.92 21.82
C TYR A 525 15.83 -2.68 22.06
N PRO A 526 15.57 -2.28 23.32
CA PRO A 526 14.66 -1.16 23.61
C PRO A 526 15.14 0.15 23.00
N GLN A 527 16.46 0.33 22.83
CA GLN A 527 17.06 1.51 22.22
C GLN A 527 16.67 1.68 20.75
N VAL A 528 16.40 0.59 20.01
CA VAL A 528 15.97 0.64 18.63
C VAL A 528 14.54 1.18 18.55
N PHE A 529 13.62 0.59 19.33
CA PHE A 529 12.23 1.09 19.38
C PHE A 529 12.16 2.57 19.79
N GLU A 530 12.91 2.98 20.82
CA GLU A 530 12.93 4.38 21.26
C GLU A 530 13.52 5.31 20.21
N TYR A 531 14.53 4.87 19.45
CA TYR A 531 15.07 5.67 18.36
C TYR A 531 14.03 5.90 17.25
N TYR A 532 13.36 4.84 16.77
CA TYR A 532 12.31 4.96 15.75
C TYR A 532 11.16 5.87 16.21
N LYS A 533 10.69 5.69 17.42
CA LYS A 533 9.67 6.54 18.03
C LYS A 533 10.10 8.01 18.04
N ASN A 534 11.31 8.29 18.52
CA ASN A 534 11.83 9.66 18.60
C ASN A 534 12.13 10.23 17.20
N LEU A 535 12.53 9.43 16.24
CA LEU A 535 12.73 9.83 14.85
C LEU A 535 11.40 10.25 14.19
N ILE A 536 10.34 9.52 14.44
CA ILE A 536 8.99 9.90 13.99
C ILE A 536 8.55 11.20 14.66
N GLN A 537 8.79 11.37 15.98
CA GLN A 537 8.49 12.61 16.67
C GLN A 537 9.33 13.78 16.13
N LEU A 538 10.61 13.56 15.83
CA LEU A 538 11.50 14.55 15.21
C LEU A 538 10.94 15.03 13.88
N ARG A 539 10.54 14.11 12.99
CA ARG A 539 9.90 14.49 11.72
C ARG A 539 8.61 15.29 11.92
N LYS A 540 7.79 14.92 12.92
CA LYS A 540 6.56 15.66 13.25
C LYS A 540 6.85 17.04 13.84
N HIS A 541 7.91 17.15 14.63
CA HIS A 541 8.32 18.41 15.28
C HIS A 541 8.88 19.41 14.27
N PHE A 542 9.78 18.98 13.36
CA PHE A 542 10.41 19.85 12.38
C PHE A 542 9.65 19.84 11.04
N PRO A 543 8.92 20.92 10.69
CA PRO A 543 8.25 21.03 9.39
C PRO A 543 9.24 21.01 8.21
N HIS A 544 10.51 21.29 8.44
CA HIS A 544 11.62 21.23 7.48
C HIS A 544 11.68 19.91 6.70
N PHE A 545 11.27 18.79 7.31
CA PHE A 545 11.26 17.47 6.65
C PHE A 545 9.95 17.18 5.87
N ARG A 546 9.03 18.16 5.82
CA ARG A 546 7.69 18.00 5.24
C ARG A 546 7.27 19.25 4.45
N LEU A 547 8.18 19.77 3.63
CA LEU A 547 7.94 21.02 2.87
C LEU A 547 6.77 20.88 1.89
N GLY A 548 6.54 19.68 1.33
CA GLY A 548 5.35 19.37 0.55
C GLY A 548 5.32 19.89 -0.88
N SER A 549 6.18 20.85 -1.25
CA SER A 549 6.27 21.36 -2.61
C SER A 549 7.69 21.36 -3.14
N ALA A 550 7.83 21.08 -4.44
CA ALA A 550 9.11 21.06 -5.12
C ALA A 550 9.80 22.45 -5.13
N ALA A 551 9.02 23.51 -5.18
CA ALA A 551 9.56 24.88 -5.12
C ALA A 551 10.23 25.11 -3.76
N GLU A 552 9.56 24.81 -2.66
CA GLU A 552 10.12 24.97 -1.32
C GLU A 552 11.36 24.09 -1.10
N VAL A 553 11.35 22.85 -1.58
CA VAL A 553 12.52 21.97 -1.47
C VAL A 553 13.71 22.54 -2.21
N ARG A 554 13.54 23.03 -3.44
CA ARG A 554 14.63 23.68 -4.21
C ARG A 554 15.17 24.94 -3.54
N ASP A 555 14.30 25.73 -2.92
CA ASP A 555 14.67 27.02 -2.35
C ASP A 555 15.29 26.88 -0.95
N LYS A 556 14.82 25.91 -0.16
CA LYS A 556 15.16 25.78 1.26
C LYS A 556 16.20 24.70 1.56
N MET A 557 16.33 23.66 0.75
CA MET A 557 17.24 22.54 0.97
C MET A 557 18.55 22.72 0.18
N CYS A 558 19.69 22.58 0.86
CA CYS A 558 21.01 22.72 0.27
C CYS A 558 21.95 21.61 0.75
N PHE A 559 22.56 20.86 -0.18
CA PHE A 559 23.61 19.90 0.16
C PHE A 559 24.92 20.59 0.46
N LEU A 560 25.55 20.22 1.56
CA LEU A 560 26.81 20.77 2.04
C LEU A 560 28.00 19.94 1.52
N ASN A 561 29.18 20.56 1.43
CA ASN A 561 30.40 19.82 1.12
C ASN A 561 30.71 18.83 2.27
N ALA A 562 30.93 17.59 1.91
CA ALA A 562 31.18 16.51 2.86
C ALA A 562 32.29 15.58 2.35
N PRO A 563 33.00 14.87 3.24
CA PRO A 563 33.91 13.79 2.85
C PRO A 563 33.25 12.72 2.00
N SER A 564 34.08 12.01 1.22
CA SER A 564 33.57 10.94 0.34
C SER A 564 32.64 9.96 1.08
N GLY A 565 31.45 9.72 0.54
CA GLY A 565 30.42 8.83 1.06
C GLY A 565 29.55 9.44 2.16
N VAL A 566 29.92 10.55 2.76
CA VAL A 566 29.07 11.27 3.73
C VAL A 566 28.07 12.15 2.99
N VAL A 567 26.83 12.17 3.45
CA VAL A 567 25.80 13.08 2.92
C VAL A 567 25.43 14.08 4.01
N ALA A 568 25.56 15.36 3.69
CA ALA A 568 25.20 16.44 4.60
C ALA A 568 24.34 17.48 3.88
N TYR A 569 23.30 17.98 4.55
CA TYR A 569 22.44 19.03 3.99
C TYR A 569 21.84 19.90 5.08
N SER A 570 21.50 21.11 4.69
CA SER A 570 20.73 22.05 5.52
C SER A 570 19.37 22.31 4.89
N ILE A 571 18.39 22.56 5.74
CA ILE A 571 17.08 23.06 5.33
C ILE A 571 16.84 24.35 6.09
N THR A 572 16.64 25.45 5.36
CA THR A 572 16.49 26.78 5.93
C THR A 572 15.06 27.28 5.69
N ASP A 573 14.30 27.51 6.74
CA ASP A 573 12.96 28.08 6.66
C ASP A 573 12.88 29.38 7.42
N THR A 574 12.93 30.49 6.67
CA THR A 574 12.85 31.85 7.23
C THR A 574 11.46 32.48 7.10
N MET A 575 10.51 31.77 6.49
CA MET A 575 9.22 32.33 6.03
C MET A 575 8.01 31.89 6.84
N GLY A 576 8.16 31.35 8.02
CA GLY A 576 7.05 30.91 8.84
C GLY A 576 7.17 31.29 10.32
N ASN A 577 6.15 30.98 11.11
CA ASN A 577 6.22 31.03 12.57
C ASN A 577 7.04 29.85 13.15
N VAL A 578 8.11 29.46 12.45
CA VAL A 578 9.01 28.39 12.92
C VAL A 578 10.03 28.97 13.90
N THR A 579 10.14 28.35 15.05
CA THR A 579 11.08 28.75 16.10
C THR A 579 12.53 28.54 15.64
N ASN A 580 12.76 27.43 14.90
CA ASN A 580 14.08 27.05 14.40
C ASN A 580 14.14 27.38 12.90
N LYS A 581 15.10 28.19 12.49
CA LYS A 581 15.24 28.63 11.09
C LYS A 581 16.06 27.69 10.22
N VAL A 582 17.00 26.97 10.84
CA VAL A 582 17.92 26.07 10.14
C VAL A 582 17.97 24.72 10.82
N VAL A 583 17.80 23.67 10.05
CA VAL A 583 18.06 22.27 10.47
C VAL A 583 19.16 21.73 9.58
N ILE A 584 20.20 21.14 10.17
CA ILE A 584 21.31 20.50 9.46
C ILE A 584 21.31 19.00 9.80
N VAL A 585 21.40 18.17 8.76
CA VAL A 585 21.48 16.72 8.87
C VAL A 585 22.81 16.25 8.28
N VAL A 586 23.52 15.38 9.00
CA VAL A 586 24.74 14.72 8.54
C VAL A 586 24.58 13.22 8.68
N LEU A 587 24.75 12.48 7.59
CA LEU A 587 24.63 11.03 7.52
C LEU A 587 26.01 10.44 7.21
N ASN A 588 26.59 9.71 8.14
CA ASN A 588 27.93 9.13 8.05
C ASN A 588 27.89 7.59 8.01
N PRO A 589 28.04 6.94 6.84
CA PRO A 589 28.07 5.48 6.74
C PRO A 589 29.45 4.89 7.05
N THR A 590 30.48 5.72 7.22
CA THR A 590 31.87 5.27 7.36
C THR A 590 32.16 4.77 8.78
N ARG A 591 33.13 3.86 8.91
CA ARG A 591 33.63 3.39 10.22
C ARG A 591 34.56 4.39 10.91
N LYS A 592 34.60 5.64 10.44
CA LYS A 592 35.44 6.72 11.02
C LYS A 592 34.57 7.92 11.39
N GLN A 593 34.98 8.61 12.45
CA GLN A 593 34.44 9.93 12.73
C GLN A 593 34.74 10.85 11.56
N GLN A 594 33.78 11.69 11.19
CA GLN A 594 33.91 12.67 10.10
C GLN A 594 33.64 14.07 10.65
N THR A 595 34.30 15.06 10.05
CA THR A 595 34.08 16.47 10.39
C THR A 595 33.56 17.21 9.18
N ILE A 596 32.47 17.96 9.37
CA ILE A 596 31.76 18.70 8.33
C ILE A 596 31.83 20.19 8.65
N SER A 597 32.12 21.00 7.63
CA SER A 597 32.00 22.46 7.73
C SER A 597 30.53 22.85 7.57
N ILE A 598 30.04 23.66 8.48
CA ILE A 598 28.65 24.17 8.52
C ILE A 598 28.70 25.71 8.60
N PRO A 599 27.61 26.43 8.32
CA PRO A 599 27.52 27.85 8.60
C PRO A 599 27.86 28.15 10.06
N GLU A 600 28.46 29.34 10.31
CA GLU A 600 28.72 29.75 11.69
C GLU A 600 27.40 30.01 12.42
N GLY A 601 27.26 29.45 13.61
CA GLY A 601 26.01 29.58 14.39
C GLY A 601 26.14 29.02 15.79
N HIS A 602 25.08 29.20 16.55
CA HIS A 602 24.81 28.51 17.82
C HIS A 602 23.78 27.41 17.54
N TYR A 603 24.13 26.19 17.86
CA TYR A 603 23.33 25.03 17.50
C TYR A 603 23.02 24.12 18.69
N THR A 604 21.81 23.57 18.69
CA THR A 604 21.37 22.47 19.58
C THR A 604 21.47 21.16 18.84
N ILE A 605 22.09 20.16 19.44
CA ILE A 605 22.17 18.78 18.93
C ILE A 605 20.94 18.03 19.41
N VAL A 606 20.11 17.54 18.48
CA VAL A 606 18.90 16.76 18.80
C VAL A 606 19.02 15.29 18.37
N CYS A 607 20.00 14.95 17.51
CA CYS A 607 20.31 13.56 17.17
C CYS A 607 21.82 13.38 17.11
N ALA A 608 22.37 12.44 17.87
CA ALA A 608 23.79 12.06 17.82
C ALA A 608 24.00 10.65 18.36
N SER A 609 24.95 9.92 17.76
CA SER A 609 25.43 8.61 18.27
C SER A 609 24.33 7.61 18.58
N GLY A 610 23.25 7.57 17.78
CA GLY A 610 22.13 6.66 17.95
C GLY A 610 21.13 7.07 19.05
N VAL A 611 21.16 8.32 19.48
CA VAL A 611 20.22 8.91 20.44
C VAL A 611 19.51 10.11 19.80
N ILE A 612 18.21 10.24 20.04
CA ILE A 612 17.42 11.42 19.67
C ILE A 612 16.74 11.98 20.92
N ASP A 613 16.95 13.27 21.18
CA ASP A 613 16.25 14.04 22.22
C ASP A 613 15.87 15.41 21.67
N LEU A 614 14.58 15.66 21.55
CA LEU A 614 14.03 16.93 21.03
C LEU A 614 14.26 18.13 21.96
N ASN A 615 14.56 17.89 23.24
CA ASN A 615 14.92 18.96 24.18
C ASN A 615 16.39 19.36 24.06
N GLY A 616 17.18 18.65 23.27
CA GLY A 616 18.60 18.85 23.06
C GLY A 616 19.47 17.90 23.88
N ILE A 617 20.44 17.28 23.20
CA ILE A 617 21.48 16.43 23.80
C ILE A 617 22.62 17.31 24.32
N ASP A 618 23.00 18.33 23.52
CA ASP A 618 24.09 19.26 23.81
C ASP A 618 23.95 20.51 22.93
N THR A 619 24.73 21.55 23.22
CA THR A 619 24.78 22.78 22.42
C THR A 619 26.23 23.13 22.10
N PHE A 620 26.46 23.81 20.98
CA PHE A 620 27.78 24.32 20.63
C PHE A 620 27.67 25.58 19.75
N THR A 621 28.76 26.34 19.71
CA THR A 621 28.90 27.48 18.79
C THR A 621 30.12 27.23 17.91
N GLY A 622 29.97 27.38 16.59
CA GLY A 622 31.10 27.13 15.69
C GLY A 622 30.74 26.99 14.22
N ARG A 623 31.74 26.55 13.44
CA ARG A 623 31.68 26.35 11.98
C ARG A 623 31.91 24.92 11.55
N GLN A 624 32.09 24.02 12.49
CA GLN A 624 32.38 22.60 12.22
C GLN A 624 31.68 21.74 13.22
N VAL A 625 31.26 20.57 12.77
CA VAL A 625 30.63 19.56 13.61
C VAL A 625 31.22 18.20 13.29
N SER A 626 31.37 17.35 14.30
CA SER A 626 31.83 15.98 14.15
C SER A 626 30.67 14.99 14.28
N VAL A 627 30.60 14.04 13.35
CA VAL A 627 29.64 12.94 13.36
C VAL A 627 30.34 11.61 13.60
N ALA A 628 29.82 10.83 14.54
CA ALA A 628 30.37 9.53 14.92
C ALA A 628 30.28 8.49 13.77
N PRO A 629 31.08 7.41 13.82
CA PRO A 629 31.04 6.34 12.81
C PRO A 629 29.66 5.71 12.68
N GLN A 630 29.18 5.54 11.45
CA GLN A 630 27.94 4.83 11.12
C GLN A 630 26.70 5.37 11.87
N THR A 631 26.63 6.69 12.02
CA THR A 631 25.50 7.35 12.68
C THR A 631 25.07 8.62 11.93
N ALA A 632 23.93 9.13 12.31
CA ALA A 632 23.44 10.44 11.92
C ALA A 632 23.73 11.48 13.00
N LEU A 633 23.82 12.75 12.57
CA LEU A 633 23.80 13.93 13.41
C LEU A 633 22.72 14.87 12.89
N ILE A 634 21.86 15.38 13.78
CA ILE A 634 20.87 16.42 13.44
C ILE A 634 21.00 17.53 14.46
N ILE A 635 21.14 18.75 13.94
CA ILE A 635 21.28 19.98 14.73
C ILE A 635 20.35 21.05 14.19
N HIS A 636 19.97 21.99 15.04
CA HIS A 636 19.22 23.18 14.65
C HIS A 636 19.75 24.44 15.38
N ASP A 637 19.45 25.64 14.86
CA ASP A 637 19.76 26.94 15.47
C ASP A 637 18.84 27.29 16.66
#